data_9744531631d25c5d74727a2a0d9a032e
#
_entry.id   9744531631d25c5d74727a2a0d9a032e
#
_cell.length_a   1.000
_cell.length_b   1.000
_cell.length_c   1.000
_cell.angle_alpha   90.00
_cell.angle_beta   90.00
_cell.angle_gamma   90.00
#
_symmetry.space_group_name_H-M   'P 1'
#
loop_
_entity.id
_entity.type
_entity.pdbx_description
1 polymer ?
#
loop_
_entity_poly.entity_id
_entity_poly.type
_entity_poly.pdbx_seq_one_letter_code
_entity_poly.pdbx_strand_id
1 'polypeptide(L)'
;MDRRRIFKVMAATLLAVPFVNRKAAAAEGGKKAHKLAIHVDQNDADVMKLALNNTRNANELYKAAGEELAVEIVCYSQGLHMLRDDTSPVKAEIHELRKVVPQVAFGACNNTKTAMEKREGKPVPIIPEATVVPAGIVRLVELQEAGYSYVKP
;
A
#
# COMPACT_ATOMS: atom_id res chain seq x y z
N MET A 1 76.11 22.74 -41.27
CA MET A 1 75.48 21.60 -40.51
C MET A 1 75.23 22.11 -39.08
N ASP A 2 74.06 22.60 -38.85
CA ASP A 2 73.74 23.05 -37.45
C ASP A 2 72.27 22.77 -37.11
N ARG A 3 72.06 21.88 -36.22
CA ARG A 3 70.75 21.41 -35.77
C ARG A 3 70.28 22.25 -34.58
N ARG A 4 69.51 23.31 -34.81
CA ARG A 4 68.93 24.08 -33.74
C ARG A 4 67.58 23.48 -33.33
N ARG A 5 67.55 22.97 -32.12
CA ARG A 5 66.38 22.46 -31.39
C ARG A 5 65.42 23.59 -31.10
N ILE A 6 64.21 23.49 -31.61
CA ILE A 6 63.11 24.38 -31.21
C ILE A 6 62.34 23.67 -30.11
N PHE A 7 62.48 24.13 -28.88
CA PHE A 7 61.61 23.74 -27.79
C PHE A 7 60.28 24.50 -27.90
N LYS A 8 59.20 23.80 -28.22
CA LYS A 8 57.85 24.35 -28.11
C LYS A 8 57.39 24.17 -26.66
N VAL A 9 57.24 25.27 -25.97
CA VAL A 9 56.61 25.35 -24.63
C VAL A 9 55.12 25.17 -24.86
N MET A 10 54.58 24.02 -24.38
CA MET A 10 53.13 23.81 -24.30
C MET A 10 52.67 24.48 -22.97
N ALA A 11 51.93 25.58 -23.07
CA ALA A 11 51.20 26.15 -21.95
C ALA A 11 49.99 25.25 -21.63
N ALA A 12 50.05 24.60 -20.49
CA ALA A 12 48.91 23.85 -19.97
C ALA A 12 47.90 24.82 -19.38
N THR A 13 46.79 25.05 -20.08
CA THR A 13 45.65 25.79 -19.58
C THR A 13 44.87 24.89 -18.63
N LEU A 14 45.01 25.10 -17.31
CA LEU A 14 44.14 24.49 -16.30
C LEU A 14 42.75 25.10 -16.43
N LEU A 15 41.82 24.37 -17.01
CA LEU A 15 40.40 24.63 -16.88
C LEU A 15 39.94 24.34 -15.45
N ALA A 16 39.75 25.38 -14.66
CA ALA A 16 39.09 25.29 -13.37
C ALA A 16 37.61 24.92 -13.58
N VAL A 17 37.27 23.68 -13.33
CA VAL A 17 35.87 23.24 -13.28
C VAL A 17 35.27 23.85 -12.01
N PRO A 18 34.22 24.67 -12.09
CA PRO A 18 33.57 25.15 -10.87
C PRO A 18 32.93 23.96 -10.16
N PHE A 19 33.41 23.72 -8.95
CA PHE A 19 32.77 22.78 -8.02
C PHE A 19 31.37 23.35 -7.70
N VAL A 20 30.36 22.89 -8.47
CA VAL A 20 28.97 23.17 -8.15
C VAL A 20 28.68 22.46 -6.85
N ASN A 21 28.72 23.23 -5.76
CA ASN A 21 28.30 22.79 -4.44
C ASN A 21 26.81 22.48 -4.52
N ARG A 22 26.45 21.23 -4.92
CA ARG A 22 25.10 20.71 -4.77
C ARG A 22 24.86 20.67 -3.26
N LYS A 23 24.33 21.77 -2.73
CA LYS A 23 23.58 21.68 -1.48
C LYS A 23 22.55 20.57 -1.72
N ALA A 24 22.78 19.42 -1.06
CA ALA A 24 21.73 18.43 -0.91
C ALA A 24 20.52 19.20 -0.39
N ALA A 25 19.48 19.33 -1.21
CA ALA A 25 18.20 19.80 -0.74
C ALA A 25 17.85 18.84 0.41
N ALA A 26 17.92 19.36 1.63
CA ALA A 26 17.36 18.68 2.78
C ALA A 26 15.91 18.42 2.37
N ALA A 27 15.56 17.15 2.19
CA ALA A 27 14.18 16.76 1.98
C ALA A 27 13.41 17.37 3.16
N GLU A 28 12.52 18.31 2.86
CA GLU A 28 11.57 18.82 3.83
C GLU A 28 10.98 17.61 4.51
N GLY A 29 11.07 17.54 5.83
CA GLY A 29 10.70 16.40 6.63
C GLY A 29 9.18 16.15 6.63
N GLY A 30 8.65 15.78 5.47
CA GLY A 30 7.34 15.17 5.34
C GLY A 30 7.35 13.86 6.12
N LYS A 31 6.33 13.62 6.94
CA LYS A 31 6.16 12.35 7.64
C LYS A 31 6.26 11.21 6.62
N LYS A 32 7.09 10.23 6.93
CA LYS A 32 7.19 9.05 6.08
C LYS A 32 5.83 8.34 6.06
N ALA A 33 5.31 8.08 4.87
CA ALA A 33 4.03 7.43 4.66
C ALA A 33 4.24 6.00 4.15
N HIS A 34 3.63 5.06 4.83
CA HIS A 34 3.64 3.64 4.47
C HIS A 34 2.30 3.25 3.85
N LYS A 35 2.31 2.26 2.97
CA LYS A 35 1.12 1.78 2.28
C LYS A 35 1.08 0.26 2.32
N LEU A 36 -0.03 -0.30 2.77
CA LEU A 36 -0.19 -1.74 2.96
C LEU A 36 -1.49 -2.23 2.32
N ALA A 37 -1.40 -3.17 1.40
CA ALA A 37 -2.52 -3.91 0.83
C ALA A 37 -2.57 -5.31 1.44
N ILE A 38 -3.63 -5.61 2.18
CA ILE A 38 -3.84 -6.92 2.79
C ILE A 38 -4.89 -7.67 1.99
N HIS A 39 -4.60 -8.92 1.64
CA HIS A 39 -5.48 -9.76 0.84
C HIS A 39 -6.14 -10.86 1.70
N VAL A 40 -7.47 -10.92 1.66
CA VAL A 40 -8.26 -11.99 2.31
C VAL A 40 -9.09 -12.71 1.27
N ASP A 41 -8.81 -14.01 1.04
CA ASP A 41 -9.50 -14.85 0.06
C ASP A 41 -10.19 -16.10 0.66
N GLN A 42 -10.04 -16.30 1.97
CA GLN A 42 -10.56 -17.47 2.67
C GLN A 42 -11.71 -17.07 3.60
N ASN A 43 -12.70 -17.96 3.72
CA ASN A 43 -13.74 -17.84 4.74
C ASN A 43 -13.27 -18.52 6.04
N ASP A 44 -12.28 -17.89 6.67
CA ASP A 44 -11.66 -18.34 7.91
C ASP A 44 -11.61 -17.18 8.88
N ALA A 45 -12.28 -17.31 10.04
CA ALA A 45 -12.37 -16.26 11.04
C ALA A 45 -11.00 -15.90 11.64
N ASP A 46 -10.07 -16.85 11.76
CA ASP A 46 -8.76 -16.60 12.34
C ASP A 46 -7.87 -15.83 11.35
N VAL A 47 -7.94 -16.16 10.04
CA VAL A 47 -7.29 -15.37 8.98
C VAL A 47 -7.85 -13.94 8.93
N MET A 48 -9.16 -13.77 9.04
CA MET A 48 -9.80 -12.45 9.07
C MET A 48 -9.37 -11.63 10.29
N LYS A 49 -9.35 -12.23 11.48
CA LYS A 49 -8.85 -11.61 12.71
C LYS A 49 -7.37 -11.26 12.60
N LEU A 50 -6.56 -12.13 11.99
CA LEU A 50 -5.15 -11.88 11.77
C LEU A 50 -4.92 -10.65 10.87
N ALA A 51 -5.71 -10.50 9.80
CA ALA A 51 -5.67 -9.31 8.94
C ALA A 51 -5.95 -8.02 9.71
N LEU A 52 -6.99 -8.02 10.57
CA LEU A 52 -7.35 -6.88 11.41
C LEU A 52 -6.28 -6.57 12.46
N ASN A 53 -5.74 -7.59 13.11
CA ASN A 53 -4.67 -7.43 14.11
C ASN A 53 -3.37 -6.92 13.48
N ASN A 54 -2.97 -7.43 12.31
CA ASN A 54 -1.80 -6.94 11.59
C ASN A 54 -1.95 -5.46 11.22
N THR A 55 -3.16 -5.05 10.80
CA THR A 55 -3.47 -3.64 10.53
C THR A 55 -3.30 -2.77 11.77
N ARG A 56 -3.85 -3.21 12.91
CA ARG A 56 -3.74 -2.48 14.19
C ARG A 56 -2.27 -2.36 14.62
N ASN A 57 -1.55 -3.48 14.65
CA ASN A 57 -0.14 -3.53 15.07
C ASN A 57 0.75 -2.64 14.20
N ALA A 58 0.59 -2.70 12.87
CA ALA A 58 1.33 -1.85 11.96
C ALA A 58 1.03 -0.36 12.18
N ASN A 59 -0.25 0.00 12.36
CA ASN A 59 -0.65 1.37 12.63
C ASN A 59 -0.08 1.88 13.97
N GLU A 60 -0.10 1.08 15.01
CA GLU A 60 0.46 1.45 16.32
C GLU A 60 1.96 1.71 16.25
N LEU A 61 2.73 0.84 15.57
CA LEU A 61 4.17 0.98 15.43
C LEU A 61 4.56 2.21 14.62
N TYR A 62 3.94 2.43 13.46
CA TYR A 62 4.24 3.60 12.63
C TYR A 62 3.80 4.90 13.30
N LYS A 63 2.64 4.90 13.96
CA LYS A 63 2.17 6.06 14.72
C LYS A 63 3.13 6.40 15.87
N ALA A 64 3.66 5.40 16.58
CA ALA A 64 4.66 5.61 17.63
C ALA A 64 5.97 6.19 17.09
N ALA A 65 6.33 5.87 15.84
CA ALA A 65 7.47 6.44 15.13
C ALA A 65 7.19 7.85 14.53
N GLY A 66 5.96 8.37 14.66
CA GLY A 66 5.55 9.63 14.02
C GLY A 66 5.32 9.52 12.51
N GLU A 67 5.21 8.30 11.99
CA GLU A 67 4.99 7.97 10.58
C GLU A 67 3.51 7.69 10.30
N GLU A 68 3.09 7.75 9.03
CA GLU A 68 1.71 7.51 8.62
C GLU A 68 1.57 6.15 7.92
N LEU A 69 0.40 5.52 8.06
CA LEU A 69 0.07 4.26 7.40
C LEU A 69 -1.27 4.35 6.68
N ALA A 70 -1.30 4.09 5.38
CA ALA A 70 -2.50 3.81 4.62
C ALA A 70 -2.66 2.29 4.46
N VAL A 71 -3.84 1.74 4.80
CA VAL A 71 -4.12 0.32 4.66
C VAL A 71 -5.39 0.11 3.88
N GLU A 72 -5.37 -0.82 2.94
CA GLU A 72 -6.58 -1.36 2.32
C GLU A 72 -6.60 -2.88 2.43
N ILE A 73 -7.70 -3.43 2.99
CA ILE A 73 -7.96 -4.86 3.07
C ILE A 73 -8.90 -5.23 1.94
N VAL A 74 -8.41 -6.02 0.97
CA VAL A 74 -9.17 -6.42 -0.22
C VAL A 74 -9.65 -7.86 -0.06
N CYS A 75 -10.97 -8.04 -0.14
CA CYS A 75 -11.63 -9.33 0.04
C CYS A 75 -12.32 -9.81 -1.25
N TYR A 76 -11.99 -11.01 -1.68
CA TYR A 76 -12.65 -11.69 -2.79
C TYR A 76 -12.73 -13.21 -2.56
N SER A 77 -13.31 -13.97 -3.49
CA SER A 77 -13.55 -15.40 -3.31
C SER A 77 -14.29 -15.65 -1.99
N GLN A 78 -13.94 -16.69 -1.24
CA GLN A 78 -14.55 -16.99 0.06
C GLN A 78 -14.25 -15.90 1.13
N GLY A 79 -13.17 -15.16 0.97
CA GLY A 79 -12.82 -14.04 1.86
C GLY A 79 -13.83 -12.90 1.85
N LEU A 80 -14.71 -12.80 0.82
CA LEU A 80 -15.76 -11.78 0.80
C LEU A 80 -16.71 -11.90 2.01
N HIS A 81 -16.84 -13.08 2.62
CA HIS A 81 -17.61 -13.25 3.86
C HIS A 81 -17.16 -12.33 4.99
N MET A 82 -15.89 -11.92 5.02
CA MET A 82 -15.39 -10.92 5.97
C MET A 82 -16.18 -9.60 5.92
N LEU A 83 -16.62 -9.19 4.72
CA LEU A 83 -17.26 -7.90 4.47
C LEU A 83 -18.77 -8.01 4.22
N ARG A 84 -19.36 -9.21 4.37
CA ARG A 84 -20.81 -9.37 4.26
C ARG A 84 -21.50 -8.96 5.56
N ASP A 85 -22.57 -8.19 5.45
CA ASP A 85 -23.32 -7.75 6.63
C ASP A 85 -24.08 -8.89 7.32
N ASP A 86 -24.48 -9.91 6.52
CA ASP A 86 -25.27 -11.06 7.00
C ASP A 86 -24.42 -12.22 7.54
N THR A 87 -23.15 -12.37 7.13
CA THR A 87 -22.36 -13.57 7.46
C THR A 87 -20.97 -13.29 8.02
N SER A 88 -20.55 -12.02 8.15
CA SER A 88 -19.22 -11.69 8.66
C SER A 88 -19.04 -12.16 10.10
N PRO A 89 -18.03 -12.99 10.37
CA PRO A 89 -17.72 -13.41 11.74
C PRO A 89 -16.92 -12.34 12.51
N VAL A 90 -16.48 -11.27 11.83
CA VAL A 90 -15.60 -10.22 12.39
C VAL A 90 -16.15 -8.81 12.21
N LYS A 91 -17.47 -8.68 12.02
CA LYS A 91 -18.10 -7.36 11.79
C LYS A 91 -17.87 -6.38 12.93
N ALA A 92 -17.98 -6.85 14.16
CA ALA A 92 -17.74 -6.02 15.33
C ALA A 92 -16.28 -5.55 15.40
N GLU A 93 -15.33 -6.44 15.11
CA GLU A 93 -13.89 -6.13 15.09
C GLU A 93 -13.52 -5.13 13.99
N ILE A 94 -14.18 -5.19 12.81
CA ILE A 94 -14.02 -4.19 11.75
C ILE A 94 -14.48 -2.82 12.24
N HIS A 95 -15.65 -2.75 12.88
CA HIS A 95 -16.16 -1.51 13.44
C HIS A 95 -15.21 -0.92 14.50
N GLU A 96 -14.69 -1.73 15.41
CA GLU A 96 -13.71 -1.29 16.42
C GLU A 96 -12.38 -0.87 15.78
N LEU A 97 -11.89 -1.58 14.74
CA LEU A 97 -10.68 -1.18 14.03
C LEU A 97 -10.83 0.21 13.40
N ARG A 98 -11.97 0.52 12.79
CA ARG A 98 -12.25 1.84 12.19
C ARG A 98 -12.17 2.99 13.19
N LYS A 99 -12.45 2.76 14.46
CA LYS A 99 -12.33 3.78 15.52
C LYS A 99 -10.87 4.12 15.81
N VAL A 100 -9.97 3.13 15.75
CA VAL A 100 -8.55 3.31 16.09
C VAL A 100 -7.66 3.52 14.86
N VAL A 101 -8.10 3.06 13.69
CA VAL A 101 -7.44 3.24 12.38
C VAL A 101 -8.46 3.81 11.38
N PRO A 102 -8.86 5.09 11.51
CA PRO A 102 -9.94 5.68 10.69
C PRO A 102 -9.68 5.63 9.19
N GLN A 103 -8.40 5.62 8.79
CA GLN A 103 -7.95 5.59 7.39
C GLN A 103 -7.94 4.18 6.78
N VAL A 104 -8.25 3.10 7.54
CA VAL A 104 -8.34 1.76 6.94
C VAL A 104 -9.48 1.70 5.94
N ALA A 105 -9.19 1.19 4.75
CA ALA A 105 -10.16 0.94 3.69
C ALA A 105 -10.44 -0.56 3.56
N PHE A 106 -11.66 -0.89 3.12
CA PHE A 106 -12.05 -2.27 2.82
C PHE A 106 -12.62 -2.35 1.41
N GLY A 107 -12.03 -3.21 0.57
CA GLY A 107 -12.43 -3.42 -0.82
C GLY A 107 -13.19 -4.75 -0.99
N ALA A 108 -14.48 -4.68 -1.27
CA ALA A 108 -15.34 -5.83 -1.54
C ALA A 108 -15.42 -6.11 -3.04
N CYS A 109 -14.96 -7.27 -3.51
CA CYS A 109 -14.95 -7.64 -4.92
C CYS A 109 -16.37 -7.81 -5.48
N ASN A 110 -16.76 -6.98 -6.46
CA ASN A 110 -18.07 -7.06 -7.11
C ASN A 110 -18.25 -8.37 -7.90
N ASN A 111 -17.21 -8.85 -8.60
CA ASN A 111 -17.30 -10.12 -9.33
C ASN A 111 -17.64 -11.27 -8.38
N THR A 112 -17.03 -11.33 -7.20
CA THR A 112 -17.36 -12.32 -6.18
C THR A 112 -18.77 -12.12 -5.63
N LYS A 113 -19.13 -10.87 -5.30
CA LYS A 113 -20.46 -10.52 -4.81
C LYS A 113 -21.53 -11.00 -5.78
N THR A 114 -21.44 -10.65 -7.06
CA THR A 114 -22.38 -11.06 -8.11
C THR A 114 -22.46 -12.58 -8.27
N ALA A 115 -21.31 -13.28 -8.20
CA ALA A 115 -21.28 -14.74 -8.27
C ALA A 115 -21.98 -15.38 -7.06
N MET A 116 -21.81 -14.82 -5.87
CA MET A 116 -22.53 -15.28 -4.66
C MET A 116 -24.02 -15.00 -4.77
N GLU A 117 -24.45 -13.82 -5.21
CA GLU A 117 -25.85 -13.47 -5.44
C GLU A 117 -26.53 -14.44 -6.40
N LYS A 118 -25.87 -14.76 -7.52
CA LYS A 118 -26.38 -15.73 -8.49
C LYS A 118 -26.52 -17.13 -7.88
N ARG A 119 -25.57 -17.56 -7.07
CA ARG A 119 -25.58 -18.88 -6.43
C ARG A 119 -26.63 -18.98 -5.32
N GLU A 120 -26.80 -17.89 -4.54
CA GLU A 120 -27.69 -17.87 -3.38
C GLU A 120 -29.12 -17.45 -3.75
N GLY A 121 -29.34 -16.91 -4.94
CA GLY A 121 -30.64 -16.43 -5.41
C GLY A 121 -31.17 -15.20 -4.64
N LYS A 122 -30.30 -14.47 -3.96
CA LYS A 122 -30.61 -13.28 -3.16
C LYS A 122 -29.47 -12.27 -3.18
N PRO A 123 -29.75 -10.97 -2.86
CA PRO A 123 -28.71 -9.98 -2.70
C PRO A 123 -27.72 -10.35 -1.60
N VAL A 124 -26.45 -10.03 -1.83
CA VAL A 124 -25.37 -10.14 -0.83
C VAL A 124 -25.12 -8.76 -0.24
N PRO A 125 -25.57 -8.49 0.99
CA PRO A 125 -25.34 -7.21 1.64
C PRO A 125 -23.90 -7.05 2.05
N ILE A 126 -23.33 -5.86 1.82
CA ILE A 126 -21.96 -5.50 2.20
C ILE A 126 -22.05 -4.50 3.36
N ILE A 127 -21.16 -4.62 4.34
CA ILE A 127 -21.08 -3.71 5.48
C ILE A 127 -20.78 -2.27 5.02
N PRO A 128 -21.27 -1.26 5.75
CA PRO A 128 -21.11 0.15 5.34
C PRO A 128 -19.65 0.63 5.35
N GLU A 129 -18.77 -0.03 6.07
CA GLU A 129 -17.34 0.28 6.12
C GLU A 129 -16.59 -0.08 4.83
N ALA A 130 -17.18 -0.95 3.99
CA ALA A 130 -16.54 -1.45 2.79
C ALA A 130 -17.03 -0.76 1.52
N THR A 131 -16.12 -0.55 0.58
CA THR A 131 -16.42 -0.07 -0.78
C THR A 131 -16.41 -1.26 -1.75
N VAL A 132 -17.44 -1.34 -2.60
CA VAL A 132 -17.46 -2.35 -3.66
C VAL A 132 -16.52 -1.93 -4.79
N VAL A 133 -15.53 -2.78 -5.09
CA VAL A 133 -14.57 -2.59 -6.18
C VAL A 133 -14.90 -3.54 -7.34
N PRO A 134 -14.67 -3.17 -8.61
CA PRO A 134 -15.06 -3.99 -9.75
C PRO A 134 -14.51 -5.43 -9.69
N ALA A 135 -13.22 -5.57 -9.40
CA ALA A 135 -12.54 -6.87 -9.25
C ALA A 135 -11.46 -6.78 -8.19
N GLY A 136 -11.49 -7.66 -7.18
CA GLY A 136 -10.52 -7.65 -6.08
C GLY A 136 -9.08 -7.85 -6.54
N ILE A 137 -8.85 -8.74 -7.50
CA ILE A 137 -7.49 -8.97 -8.03
C ILE A 137 -6.95 -7.74 -8.78
N VAL A 138 -7.78 -7.04 -9.54
CA VAL A 138 -7.39 -5.80 -10.22
C VAL A 138 -7.08 -4.73 -9.19
N ARG A 139 -7.92 -4.61 -8.15
CA ARG A 139 -7.68 -3.67 -7.06
C ARG A 139 -6.33 -3.89 -6.38
N LEU A 140 -5.94 -5.15 -6.14
CA LEU A 140 -4.62 -5.47 -5.59
C LEU A 140 -3.45 -5.06 -6.52
N VAL A 141 -3.63 -5.19 -7.84
CA VAL A 141 -2.63 -4.70 -8.81
C VAL A 141 -2.52 -3.17 -8.76
N GLU A 142 -3.66 -2.46 -8.84
CA GLU A 142 -3.70 -0.99 -8.73
C GLU A 142 -3.03 -0.47 -7.45
N LEU A 143 -3.28 -1.14 -6.32
CA LEU A 143 -2.66 -0.76 -5.05
C LEU A 143 -1.14 -0.94 -5.09
N GLN A 144 -0.64 -2.06 -5.65
CA GLN A 144 0.79 -2.28 -5.78
C GLN A 144 1.44 -1.28 -6.74
N GLU A 145 0.80 -0.95 -7.86
CA GLU A 145 1.24 0.11 -8.78
C GLU A 145 1.25 1.48 -8.11
N ALA A 146 0.33 1.72 -7.16
CA ALA A 146 0.30 2.93 -6.32
C ALA A 146 1.32 2.89 -5.15
N GLY A 147 2.17 1.86 -5.08
CA GLY A 147 3.26 1.72 -4.11
C GLY A 147 2.84 1.08 -2.78
N TYR A 148 1.73 0.34 -2.74
CA TYR A 148 1.36 -0.47 -1.59
C TYR A 148 2.18 -1.77 -1.53
N SER A 149 2.69 -2.10 -0.35
CA SER A 149 3.26 -3.41 -0.08
C SER A 149 2.15 -4.43 0.08
N TYR A 150 2.23 -5.53 -0.67
CA TYR A 150 1.25 -6.62 -0.60
C TYR A 150 1.57 -7.59 0.53
N VAL A 151 0.56 -7.94 1.32
CA VAL A 151 0.64 -8.96 2.38
C VAL A 151 -0.59 -9.85 2.32
N LYS A 152 -0.37 -11.15 2.46
CA LYS A 152 -1.42 -12.14 2.68
C LYS A 152 -1.22 -12.74 4.07
N PRO A 153 -2.22 -12.66 4.97
CA PRO A 153 -2.16 -13.23 6.31
C PRO A 153 -2.30 -14.74 6.30
#